data_5d9812767e1372b05502b1ebec2d834b
#
_entry.id   5d9812767e1372b05502b1ebec2d834b
#
_cell.length_a   1.000
_cell.length_b   1.000
_cell.length_c   1.000
_cell.angle_alpha   90.00
_cell.angle_beta   90.00
_cell.angle_gamma   90.00
#
_symmetry.space_group_name_H-M   'P 1'
#
loop_
_entity.id
_entity.type
_entity.pdbx_description
1 polymer ?
#
loop_
_entity_poly.entity_id
_entity_poly.type
_entity_poly.pdbx_seq_one_letter_code
_entity_poly.pdbx_strand_id
1 'polypeptide(L)'
;MHFKRAGSGPAILLLHGSGSSMEGFERVAALLSRSYTVVRPDFPGFGLTGPRSDRDYRIETYVATMAAFMAALNIERYSVAGNSLGGNIAWNLALRHPERLDALVLINATGYPEKSLPAGLRLARNPLLRPLLRHWLPRKATRANLRSIVGQRSTIVDDAMVDRVHGLMSLPGNRSAFVDLANTNQADRSAEIPRIVAPTLVLRSAGIDGQYFARDISAAQERIHPVAGHLLPEEDPVWVANAIADFLNALRDSLRPTRTTP
;
A
#
# COMPACT_ATOMS: atom_id res chain seq x y z
N MET A 1 8.82 11.94 -9.71
CA MET A 1 7.92 10.87 -9.28
C MET A 1 6.58 11.06 -9.96
N HIS A 2 6.05 10.02 -10.60
CA HIS A 2 4.72 10.03 -11.22
C HIS A 2 3.64 9.89 -10.14
N PHE A 3 2.57 10.67 -10.23
CA PHE A 3 1.47 10.64 -9.27
C PHE A 3 0.19 11.25 -9.83
N LYS A 4 -0.94 10.95 -9.19
CA LYS A 4 -2.22 11.64 -9.40
C LYS A 4 -2.67 12.30 -8.10
N ARG A 5 -3.29 13.48 -8.24
CA ARG A 5 -3.97 14.20 -7.15
C ARG A 5 -5.39 14.55 -7.62
N ALA A 6 -6.38 14.27 -6.78
CA ALA A 6 -7.79 14.52 -7.08
C ALA A 6 -8.57 14.94 -5.83
N GLY A 7 -9.66 15.67 -6.03
CA GLY A 7 -10.55 16.09 -4.95
C GLY A 7 -10.04 17.28 -4.14
N SER A 8 -10.79 17.59 -3.08
CA SER A 8 -10.50 18.67 -2.13
C SER A 8 -10.90 18.27 -0.72
N GLY A 9 -10.34 18.92 0.29
CA GLY A 9 -10.53 18.60 1.71
C GLY A 9 -9.28 18.02 2.36
N PRO A 10 -9.41 17.34 3.52
CA PRO A 10 -8.27 16.73 4.21
C PRO A 10 -7.50 15.76 3.30
N ALA A 11 -6.17 15.74 3.44
CA ALA A 11 -5.32 14.95 2.56
C ALA A 11 -5.27 13.47 2.95
N ILE A 12 -5.31 12.59 1.94
CA ILE A 12 -5.07 11.15 2.07
C ILE A 12 -4.00 10.73 1.06
N LEU A 13 -2.94 10.10 1.57
CA LEU A 13 -1.91 9.46 0.76
C LEU A 13 -2.25 7.97 0.60
N LEU A 14 -2.41 7.49 -0.64
CA LEU A 14 -2.69 6.09 -0.96
C LEU A 14 -1.44 5.42 -1.54
N LEU A 15 -0.98 4.34 -0.90
CA LEU A 15 0.28 3.67 -1.16
C LEU A 15 0.05 2.23 -1.65
N HIS A 16 0.45 1.93 -2.90
CA HIS A 16 0.25 0.63 -3.54
C HIS A 16 1.21 -0.47 -3.05
N GLY A 17 0.96 -1.71 -3.41
CA GLY A 17 1.82 -2.86 -3.10
C GLY A 17 2.99 -3.03 -4.07
N SER A 18 3.91 -3.96 -3.74
CA SER A 18 5.01 -4.36 -4.62
C SER A 18 4.48 -4.96 -5.92
N GLY A 19 5.11 -4.61 -7.05
CA GLY A 19 4.69 -5.07 -8.37
C GLY A 19 3.36 -4.47 -8.89
N SER A 20 2.80 -3.49 -8.16
CA SER A 20 1.60 -2.74 -8.54
C SER A 20 1.95 -1.31 -8.98
N SER A 21 0.95 -0.45 -9.03
CA SER A 21 1.05 0.98 -9.33
C SER A 21 -0.06 1.74 -8.62
N MET A 22 -0.05 3.07 -8.71
CA MET A 22 -1.13 3.91 -8.20
C MET A 22 -2.53 3.54 -8.76
N GLU A 23 -2.58 2.86 -9.90
CA GLU A 23 -3.84 2.41 -10.53
C GLU A 23 -4.57 1.36 -9.67
N GLY A 24 -3.87 0.62 -8.81
CA GLY A 24 -4.48 -0.29 -7.83
C GLY A 24 -5.43 0.39 -6.85
N PHE A 25 -5.33 1.72 -6.71
CA PHE A 25 -6.25 2.53 -5.92
C PHE A 25 -7.19 3.42 -6.75
N GLU A 26 -7.27 3.26 -8.09
CA GLU A 26 -8.05 4.15 -8.96
C GLU A 26 -9.50 4.30 -8.49
N ARG A 27 -10.20 3.19 -8.27
CA ARG A 27 -11.62 3.20 -7.89
C ARG A 27 -11.82 3.69 -6.45
N VAL A 28 -10.94 3.34 -5.52
CA VAL A 28 -10.96 3.85 -4.13
C VAL A 28 -10.74 5.36 -4.13
N ALA A 29 -9.76 5.84 -4.90
CA ALA A 29 -9.46 7.26 -5.01
C ALA A 29 -10.63 8.06 -5.62
N ALA A 30 -11.30 7.52 -6.64
CA ALA A 30 -12.47 8.17 -7.25
C ALA A 30 -13.63 8.34 -6.25
N LEU A 31 -13.80 7.39 -5.32
CA LEU A 31 -14.81 7.47 -4.27
C LEU A 31 -14.40 8.48 -3.18
N LEU A 32 -13.16 8.41 -2.69
CA LEU A 32 -12.67 9.27 -1.61
C LEU A 32 -12.48 10.73 -2.06
N SER A 33 -12.16 10.98 -3.33
CA SER A 33 -11.94 12.35 -3.85
C SER A 33 -13.18 13.26 -3.81
N ARG A 34 -14.35 12.70 -3.50
CA ARG A 34 -15.57 13.48 -3.27
C ARG A 34 -15.50 14.33 -1.98
N SER A 35 -14.67 13.95 -1.01
CA SER A 35 -14.58 14.59 0.31
C SER A 35 -13.14 14.80 0.81
N TYR A 36 -12.16 14.29 0.08
CA TYR A 36 -10.76 14.32 0.47
C TYR A 36 -9.86 14.75 -0.70
N THR A 37 -8.73 15.36 -0.38
CA THR A 37 -7.62 15.51 -1.33
C THR A 37 -6.85 14.20 -1.35
N VAL A 38 -7.05 13.40 -2.40
CA VAL A 38 -6.41 12.08 -2.55
C VAL A 38 -5.14 12.21 -3.38
N VAL A 39 -4.01 11.79 -2.81
CA VAL A 39 -2.70 11.75 -3.48
C VAL A 39 -2.27 10.29 -3.58
N ARG A 40 -1.87 9.85 -4.78
CA ARG A 40 -1.40 8.49 -5.03
C ARG A 40 -0.21 8.49 -5.98
N PRO A 41 0.99 8.24 -5.46
CA PRO A 41 2.20 8.12 -6.27
C PRO A 41 2.41 6.71 -6.77
N ASP A 42 3.16 6.58 -7.87
CA ASP A 42 3.91 5.38 -8.21
C ASP A 42 5.22 5.39 -7.44
N PHE A 43 5.52 4.33 -6.68
CA PHE A 43 6.79 4.22 -5.97
C PHE A 43 7.98 4.16 -6.94
N PRO A 44 9.14 4.68 -6.54
CA PRO A 44 10.39 4.38 -7.25
C PRO A 44 10.57 2.86 -7.43
N GLY A 45 10.82 2.44 -8.66
CA GLY A 45 10.90 1.03 -9.07
C GLY A 45 9.62 0.47 -9.65
N PHE A 46 8.50 1.25 -9.64
CA PHE A 46 7.18 0.78 -10.09
C PHE A 46 6.46 1.84 -10.92
N GLY A 47 5.38 1.39 -11.58
CA GLY A 47 4.52 2.24 -12.37
C GLY A 47 5.30 3.07 -13.39
N LEU A 48 4.94 4.35 -13.53
CA LEU A 48 5.60 5.28 -14.44
C LEU A 48 6.73 6.10 -13.78
N THR A 49 7.00 5.91 -12.49
CA THR A 49 8.15 6.55 -11.82
C THR A 49 9.48 5.95 -12.26
N GLY A 50 9.50 4.65 -12.56
CA GLY A 50 10.71 3.96 -12.98
C GLY A 50 11.70 3.66 -11.83
N PRO A 51 12.84 3.02 -12.15
CA PRO A 51 13.81 2.55 -11.18
C PRO A 51 14.61 3.69 -10.54
N ARG A 52 15.15 3.42 -9.35
CA ARG A 52 16.14 4.29 -8.68
C ARG A 52 17.53 4.07 -9.27
N SER A 53 18.28 5.13 -9.41
CA SER A 53 19.68 5.07 -9.89
C SER A 53 20.61 4.40 -8.88
N ASP A 54 20.35 4.61 -7.57
CA ASP A 54 21.12 4.00 -6.47
C ASP A 54 20.67 2.57 -6.12
N ARG A 55 19.55 2.10 -6.71
CA ARG A 55 18.95 0.79 -6.48
C ARG A 55 18.65 0.50 -4.99
N ASP A 56 18.46 1.52 -4.18
CA ASP A 56 18.14 1.38 -2.77
C ASP A 56 16.60 1.28 -2.59
N TYR A 57 16.14 0.06 -2.35
CA TYR A 57 14.72 -0.28 -2.14
C TYR A 57 14.43 -0.69 -0.69
N ARG A 58 15.20 -0.16 0.28
CA ARG A 58 14.91 -0.34 1.71
C ARG A 58 13.65 0.46 2.09
N ILE A 59 12.95 -0.04 3.11
CA ILE A 59 11.75 0.63 3.63
C ILE A 59 12.06 2.05 4.09
N GLU A 60 13.18 2.25 4.78
CA GLU A 60 13.61 3.57 5.25
C GLU A 60 13.76 4.58 4.10
N THR A 61 14.26 4.13 2.96
CA THR A 61 14.42 4.96 1.75
C THR A 61 13.08 5.33 1.14
N TYR A 62 12.13 4.40 1.10
CA TYR A 62 10.76 4.70 0.69
C TYR A 62 10.08 5.68 1.64
N VAL A 63 10.23 5.50 2.96
CA VAL A 63 9.68 6.40 3.98
C VAL A 63 10.21 7.82 3.80
N ALA A 64 11.52 7.98 3.69
CA ALA A 64 12.14 9.29 3.43
C ALA A 64 11.65 9.92 2.12
N THR A 65 11.50 9.10 1.07
CA THR A 65 10.99 9.55 -0.24
C THR A 65 9.54 10.04 -0.13
N MET A 66 8.65 9.30 0.57
CA MET A 66 7.25 9.69 0.73
C MET A 66 7.11 10.94 1.60
N ALA A 67 7.88 11.06 2.68
CA ALA A 67 7.88 12.27 3.52
C ALA A 67 8.32 13.51 2.75
N ALA A 68 9.40 13.41 1.97
CA ALA A 68 9.87 14.48 1.10
C ALA A 68 8.88 14.82 -0.02
N PHE A 69 8.23 13.82 -0.59
CA PHE A 69 7.21 13.99 -1.62
C PHE A 69 6.00 14.77 -1.10
N MET A 70 5.45 14.42 0.05
CA MET A 70 4.33 15.15 0.64
C MET A 70 4.71 16.58 1.02
N ALA A 71 5.93 16.78 1.53
CA ALA A 71 6.46 18.13 1.81
C ALA A 71 6.57 18.97 0.52
N ALA A 72 7.05 18.40 -0.58
CA ALA A 72 7.14 19.07 -1.87
C ALA A 72 5.77 19.46 -2.47
N LEU A 73 4.70 18.78 -2.06
CA LEU A 73 3.31 19.13 -2.40
C LEU A 73 2.69 20.17 -1.44
N ASN A 74 3.46 20.67 -0.46
CA ASN A 74 3.01 21.55 0.62
C ASN A 74 1.85 20.93 1.44
N ILE A 75 1.90 19.61 1.67
CA ILE A 75 0.95 18.88 2.52
C ILE A 75 1.67 18.51 3.81
N GLU A 76 1.41 19.27 4.87
CA GLU A 76 2.06 19.09 6.17
C GLU A 76 1.46 17.94 6.98
N ARG A 77 0.13 17.82 6.96
CA ARG A 77 -0.60 16.77 7.67
C ARG A 77 -1.52 16.00 6.73
N TYR A 78 -1.58 14.68 6.92
CA TYR A 78 -2.38 13.80 6.07
C TYR A 78 -2.68 12.48 6.76
N SER A 79 -3.73 11.81 6.34
CA SER A 79 -3.94 10.39 6.60
C SER A 79 -3.19 9.56 5.56
N VAL A 80 -2.71 8.38 5.94
CA VAL A 80 -2.05 7.47 5.01
C VAL A 80 -2.76 6.11 4.98
N ALA A 81 -3.04 5.59 3.80
CA ALA A 81 -3.56 4.25 3.59
C ALA A 81 -2.64 3.46 2.66
N GLY A 82 -2.24 2.25 3.06
CA GLY A 82 -1.31 1.45 2.26
C GLY A 82 -1.66 -0.03 2.20
N ASN A 83 -1.52 -0.60 0.99
CA ASN A 83 -1.69 -2.03 0.76
C ASN A 83 -0.32 -2.73 0.70
N SER A 84 -0.17 -3.84 1.43
CA SER A 84 1.04 -4.69 1.37
C SER A 84 2.32 -3.91 1.67
N LEU A 85 3.25 -3.77 0.71
CA LEU A 85 4.44 -2.91 0.80
C LEU A 85 4.06 -1.46 1.14
N GLY A 86 2.99 -0.92 0.54
CA GLY A 86 2.49 0.41 0.86
C GLY A 86 2.06 0.53 2.31
N GLY A 87 1.48 -0.53 2.88
CA GLY A 87 1.17 -0.62 4.31
C GLY A 87 2.43 -0.65 5.17
N ASN A 88 3.48 -1.36 4.72
CA ASN A 88 4.78 -1.36 5.41
C ASN A 88 5.38 0.05 5.45
N ILE A 89 5.36 0.76 4.33
CA ILE A 89 5.82 2.15 4.28
C ILE A 89 4.95 3.04 5.18
N ALA A 90 3.62 2.85 5.18
CA ALA A 90 2.68 3.65 5.95
C ALA A 90 2.90 3.57 7.46
N TRP A 91 3.06 2.37 8.03
CA TRP A 91 3.30 2.26 9.47
C TRP A 91 4.70 2.74 9.87
N ASN A 92 5.70 2.61 8.98
CA ASN A 92 7.01 3.20 9.22
C ASN A 92 6.98 4.75 9.15
N LEU A 93 6.12 5.34 8.28
CA LEU A 93 5.84 6.78 8.30
C LEU A 93 5.23 7.19 9.65
N ALA A 94 4.28 6.41 10.18
CA ALA A 94 3.65 6.68 11.47
C ALA A 94 4.64 6.66 12.64
N LEU A 95 5.66 5.82 12.58
CA LEU A 95 6.73 5.79 13.58
C LEU A 95 7.73 6.96 13.45
N ARG A 96 8.05 7.35 12.20
CA ARG A 96 9.10 8.33 11.92
C ARG A 96 8.60 9.77 11.94
N HIS A 97 7.34 9.98 11.59
CA HIS A 97 6.72 11.29 11.41
C HIS A 97 5.31 11.33 12.03
N PRO A 98 5.16 10.94 13.32
CA PRO A 98 3.84 10.89 13.97
C PRO A 98 3.13 12.25 13.95
N GLU A 99 3.88 13.35 13.99
CA GLU A 99 3.37 14.73 13.96
C GLU A 99 2.67 15.10 12.64
N ARG A 100 2.97 14.36 11.56
CA ARG A 100 2.39 14.59 10.22
C ARG A 100 1.16 13.74 9.93
N LEU A 101 0.86 12.76 10.77
CA LEU A 101 -0.21 11.82 10.47
C LEU A 101 -1.47 12.10 11.28
N ASP A 102 -2.59 12.27 10.57
CA ASP A 102 -3.92 12.38 11.18
C ASP A 102 -4.49 10.98 11.48
N ALA A 103 -4.21 10.00 10.61
CA ALA A 103 -4.61 8.61 10.76
C ALA A 103 -3.78 7.65 9.90
N LEU A 104 -3.76 6.38 10.29
CA LEU A 104 -3.10 5.28 9.61
C LEU A 104 -4.12 4.22 9.19
N VAL A 105 -4.10 3.79 7.92
CA VAL A 105 -4.92 2.68 7.43
C VAL A 105 -4.03 1.60 6.81
N LEU A 106 -4.07 0.41 7.37
CA LEU A 106 -3.25 -0.73 6.97
C LEU A 106 -4.11 -1.76 6.23
N ILE A 107 -3.86 -1.94 4.93
CA ILE A 107 -4.65 -2.84 4.08
C ILE A 107 -3.80 -4.04 3.71
N ASN A 108 -4.11 -5.23 4.26
CA ASN A 108 -3.28 -6.42 4.08
C ASN A 108 -1.78 -6.10 4.17
N ALA A 109 -1.42 -5.22 5.12
CA ALA A 109 -0.07 -4.66 5.25
C ALA A 109 0.93 -5.73 5.69
N THR A 110 2.19 -5.57 5.27
CA THR A 110 3.31 -6.36 5.79
C THR A 110 4.07 -5.58 6.86
N GLY A 111 4.59 -6.26 7.86
CA GLY A 111 5.32 -5.60 8.97
C GLY A 111 5.96 -6.61 9.93
N TYR A 112 5.47 -7.83 9.93
CA TYR A 112 6.00 -8.94 10.71
C TYR A 112 6.73 -9.93 9.81
N PRO A 113 7.72 -10.66 10.33
CA PRO A 113 8.38 -11.73 9.57
C PRO A 113 7.35 -12.71 9.00
N GLU A 114 7.37 -12.89 7.70
CA GLU A 114 6.46 -13.79 7.01
C GLU A 114 6.96 -15.23 7.07
N LYS A 115 6.07 -16.17 7.37
CA LYS A 115 6.38 -17.61 7.35
C LYS A 115 6.71 -18.10 5.92
N SER A 116 6.12 -17.47 4.91
CA SER A 116 6.37 -17.77 3.49
C SER A 116 6.20 -16.54 2.62
N LEU A 117 7.09 -16.34 1.66
CA LEU A 117 6.99 -15.25 0.71
C LEU A 117 5.98 -15.56 -0.40
N PRO A 118 5.23 -14.55 -0.90
CA PRO A 118 4.45 -14.67 -2.11
C PRO A 118 5.27 -15.24 -3.28
N ALA A 119 4.61 -16.01 -4.16
CA ALA A 119 5.30 -16.75 -5.22
C ALA A 119 6.20 -15.86 -6.11
N GLY A 120 5.73 -14.65 -6.47
CA GLY A 120 6.52 -13.70 -7.26
C GLY A 120 7.82 -13.27 -6.57
N LEU A 121 7.77 -12.96 -5.26
CA LEU A 121 8.97 -12.58 -4.50
C LEU A 121 9.90 -13.79 -4.29
N ARG A 122 9.36 -14.98 -4.06
CA ARG A 122 10.15 -16.21 -3.94
C ARG A 122 10.91 -16.52 -5.23
N LEU A 123 10.26 -16.38 -6.40
CA LEU A 123 10.92 -16.52 -7.70
C LEU A 123 12.00 -15.47 -7.90
N ALA A 124 11.74 -14.20 -7.56
CA ALA A 124 12.71 -13.11 -7.69
C ALA A 124 13.94 -13.28 -6.76
N ARG A 125 13.81 -14.02 -5.67
CA ARG A 125 14.93 -14.38 -4.78
C ARG A 125 15.76 -15.58 -5.27
N ASN A 126 15.22 -16.40 -6.18
CA ASN A 126 15.95 -17.56 -6.70
C ASN A 126 17.16 -17.09 -7.54
N PRO A 127 18.40 -17.42 -7.16
CA PRO A 127 19.61 -16.93 -7.83
C PRO A 127 19.72 -17.39 -9.29
N LEU A 128 19.16 -18.55 -9.64
CA LEU A 128 19.16 -19.08 -11.01
C LEU A 128 18.14 -18.39 -11.91
N LEU A 129 17.00 -17.96 -11.36
CA LEU A 129 15.92 -17.32 -12.11
C LEU A 129 16.06 -15.79 -12.16
N ARG A 130 16.74 -15.21 -11.20
CA ARG A 130 16.91 -13.76 -11.05
C ARG A 130 17.43 -13.04 -12.29
N PRO A 131 18.50 -13.52 -12.99
CA PRO A 131 18.98 -12.88 -14.22
C PRO A 131 17.90 -12.86 -15.30
N LEU A 132 17.18 -13.97 -15.47
CA LEU A 132 16.12 -14.08 -16.45
C LEU A 132 14.96 -13.12 -16.16
N LEU A 133 14.51 -13.08 -14.90
CA LEU A 133 13.37 -12.24 -14.48
C LEU A 133 13.63 -10.74 -14.65
N ARG A 134 14.89 -10.29 -14.63
CA ARG A 134 15.26 -8.89 -14.91
C ARG A 134 14.96 -8.48 -16.34
N HIS A 135 15.02 -9.43 -17.29
CA HIS A 135 14.90 -9.14 -18.71
C HIS A 135 13.60 -9.67 -19.32
N TRP A 136 13.05 -10.72 -18.76
CA TRP A 136 11.90 -11.39 -19.34
C TRP A 136 10.92 -11.92 -18.29
N LEU A 137 9.66 -11.60 -18.47
CA LEU A 137 8.54 -12.10 -17.68
C LEU A 137 7.36 -12.32 -18.65
N PRO A 138 6.93 -13.57 -18.86
CA PRO A 138 5.81 -13.82 -19.78
C PRO A 138 4.48 -13.30 -19.20
N ARG A 139 3.62 -12.76 -20.06
CA ARG A 139 2.28 -12.27 -19.69
C ARG A 139 1.47 -13.31 -18.92
N LYS A 140 1.57 -14.60 -19.32
CA LYS A 140 0.91 -15.70 -18.61
C LYS A 140 1.37 -15.87 -17.16
N ALA A 141 2.65 -15.57 -16.86
CA ALA A 141 3.16 -15.61 -15.48
C ALA A 141 2.60 -14.45 -14.66
N THR A 142 2.44 -13.26 -15.25
CA THR A 142 1.74 -12.13 -14.60
C THR A 142 0.31 -12.52 -14.26
N ARG A 143 -0.44 -13.13 -15.21
CA ARG A 143 -1.81 -13.63 -14.95
C ARG A 143 -1.85 -14.65 -13.82
N ALA A 144 -0.95 -15.64 -13.85
CA ALA A 144 -0.90 -16.68 -12.82
C ALA A 144 -0.59 -16.09 -11.44
N ASN A 145 0.35 -15.14 -11.36
CA ASN A 145 0.66 -14.46 -10.10
C ASN A 145 -0.53 -13.65 -9.58
N LEU A 146 -1.20 -12.87 -10.42
CA LEU A 146 -2.40 -12.12 -10.04
C LEU A 146 -3.50 -13.04 -9.51
N ARG A 147 -3.77 -14.14 -10.20
CA ARG A 147 -4.77 -15.13 -9.75
C ARG A 147 -4.42 -15.79 -8.43
N SER A 148 -3.14 -15.94 -8.11
CA SER A 148 -2.70 -16.56 -6.85
C SER A 148 -2.85 -15.65 -5.62
N ILE A 149 -3.05 -14.36 -5.82
CA ILE A 149 -3.11 -13.37 -4.73
C ILE A 149 -4.48 -12.70 -4.57
N VAL A 150 -5.43 -12.95 -5.46
CA VAL A 150 -6.83 -12.50 -5.31
C VAL A 150 -7.68 -13.57 -4.63
N GLY A 151 -8.84 -13.18 -4.15
CA GLY A 151 -9.81 -14.12 -3.56
C GLY A 151 -10.24 -15.21 -4.55
N GLN A 152 -10.52 -16.40 -4.05
CA GLN A 152 -10.83 -17.58 -4.89
C GLN A 152 -11.99 -17.35 -5.87
N ARG A 153 -12.96 -16.49 -5.51
CA ARG A 153 -14.12 -16.15 -6.34
C ARG A 153 -13.95 -14.84 -7.10
N SER A 154 -12.78 -14.22 -7.01
CA SER A 154 -12.53 -12.92 -7.63
C SER A 154 -12.47 -13.04 -9.16
N THR A 155 -13.17 -12.15 -9.85
CA THR A 155 -13.22 -12.06 -11.30
C THR A 155 -12.39 -10.90 -11.86
N ILE A 156 -11.68 -10.14 -11.00
CA ILE A 156 -10.98 -8.93 -11.43
C ILE A 156 -9.78 -9.19 -12.35
N VAL A 157 -9.24 -10.43 -12.36
CA VAL A 157 -8.08 -10.77 -13.18
C VAL A 157 -8.51 -11.05 -14.61
N ASP A 158 -8.91 -10.01 -15.30
CA ASP A 158 -9.22 -9.97 -16.72
C ASP A 158 -7.99 -9.64 -17.59
N ASP A 159 -8.17 -9.55 -18.91
CA ASP A 159 -7.09 -9.19 -19.84
C ASP A 159 -6.60 -7.76 -19.62
N ALA A 160 -7.48 -6.82 -19.34
CA ALA A 160 -7.14 -5.42 -19.13
C ALA A 160 -6.24 -5.24 -17.89
N MET A 161 -6.57 -5.89 -16.77
CA MET A 161 -5.73 -5.89 -15.58
C MET A 161 -4.37 -6.54 -15.83
N VAL A 162 -4.35 -7.69 -16.51
CA VAL A 162 -3.08 -8.37 -16.84
C VAL A 162 -2.23 -7.52 -17.75
N ASP A 163 -2.80 -6.88 -18.77
CA ASP A 163 -2.06 -6.02 -19.71
C ASP A 163 -1.52 -4.77 -19.01
N ARG A 164 -2.29 -4.16 -18.13
CA ARG A 164 -1.86 -3.03 -17.30
C ARG A 164 -0.66 -3.42 -16.43
N VAL A 165 -0.79 -4.46 -15.63
CA VAL A 165 0.26 -4.87 -14.68
C VAL A 165 1.50 -5.37 -15.45
N HIS A 166 1.31 -6.20 -16.48
CA HIS A 166 2.41 -6.70 -17.30
C HIS A 166 3.13 -5.58 -18.05
N GLY A 167 2.38 -4.64 -18.64
CA GLY A 167 2.92 -3.48 -19.36
C GLY A 167 3.79 -2.61 -18.46
N LEU A 168 3.28 -2.21 -17.28
CA LEU A 168 4.03 -1.40 -16.32
C LEU A 168 5.28 -2.13 -15.78
N MET A 169 5.16 -3.43 -15.47
CA MET A 169 6.33 -4.24 -15.08
C MET A 169 7.35 -4.39 -16.21
N SER A 170 6.92 -4.28 -17.46
CA SER A 170 7.79 -4.40 -18.63
C SER A 170 8.50 -3.12 -19.04
N LEU A 171 8.18 -2.00 -18.41
CA LEU A 171 8.91 -0.75 -18.61
C LEU A 171 10.41 -0.90 -18.26
N PRO A 172 11.30 -0.15 -18.91
CA PRO A 172 12.73 -0.22 -18.67
C PRO A 172 13.07 -0.09 -17.18
N GLY A 173 13.76 -1.10 -16.64
CA GLY A 173 14.23 -1.12 -15.26
C GLY A 173 13.23 -1.59 -14.19
N ASN A 174 11.90 -1.59 -14.43
CA ASN A 174 10.91 -1.96 -13.40
C ASN A 174 11.04 -3.42 -12.95
N ARG A 175 11.30 -4.37 -13.88
CA ARG A 175 11.57 -5.76 -13.50
C ARG A 175 12.84 -5.89 -12.65
N SER A 176 13.88 -5.13 -13.02
CA SER A 176 15.13 -5.11 -12.24
C SER A 176 14.89 -4.52 -10.84
N ALA A 177 14.11 -3.45 -10.73
CA ALA A 177 13.73 -2.85 -9.46
C ALA A 177 12.95 -3.83 -8.57
N PHE A 178 12.00 -4.57 -9.14
CA PHE A 178 11.24 -5.60 -8.40
C PHE A 178 12.17 -6.73 -7.89
N VAL A 179 13.11 -7.18 -8.72
CA VAL A 179 14.11 -8.17 -8.31
C VAL A 179 15.03 -7.61 -7.21
N ASP A 180 15.44 -6.34 -7.33
CA ASP A 180 16.27 -5.69 -6.34
C ASP A 180 15.55 -5.54 -5.00
N LEU A 181 14.29 -5.05 -5.00
CA LEU A 181 13.46 -5.01 -3.81
C LEU A 181 13.34 -6.39 -3.14
N ALA A 182 13.05 -7.43 -3.93
CA ALA A 182 12.92 -8.79 -3.41
C ALA A 182 14.21 -9.31 -2.73
N ASN A 183 15.37 -8.81 -3.16
CA ASN A 183 16.68 -9.18 -2.64
C ASN A 183 17.29 -8.15 -1.67
N THR A 184 16.61 -7.03 -1.44
CA THR A 184 17.02 -6.06 -0.44
C THR A 184 16.78 -6.64 0.96
N ASN A 185 17.79 -6.61 1.80
CA ASN A 185 17.64 -6.99 3.20
C ASN A 185 16.89 -5.87 3.92
N GLN A 186 15.66 -6.16 4.34
CA GLN A 186 14.82 -5.25 5.12
C GLN A 186 15.06 -5.48 6.60
N ALA A 187 15.23 -4.41 7.37
CA ALA A 187 15.31 -4.52 8.82
C ALA A 187 13.96 -4.98 9.40
N ASP A 188 13.99 -5.95 10.29
CA ASP A 188 12.81 -6.31 11.08
C ASP A 188 12.61 -5.24 12.17
N ARG A 189 11.54 -4.50 12.06
CA ARG A 189 11.13 -3.46 13.01
C ARG A 189 9.78 -3.77 13.67
N SER A 190 9.32 -5.00 13.59
CA SER A 190 8.02 -5.42 14.15
C SER A 190 7.89 -5.11 15.64
N ALA A 191 8.98 -5.18 16.40
CA ALA A 191 9.01 -4.81 17.83
C ALA A 191 8.70 -3.32 18.10
N GLU A 192 8.77 -2.45 17.08
CA GLU A 192 8.45 -1.02 17.21
C GLU A 192 6.97 -0.70 16.94
N ILE A 193 6.21 -1.62 16.33
CA ILE A 193 4.80 -1.44 15.96
C ILE A 193 3.93 -0.96 17.14
N PRO A 194 4.09 -1.48 18.39
CA PRO A 194 3.32 -0.99 19.53
C PRO A 194 3.55 0.50 19.89
N ARG A 195 4.58 1.12 19.35
CA ARG A 195 4.88 2.56 19.56
C ARG A 195 4.09 3.49 18.64
N ILE A 196 3.31 2.95 17.70
CA ILE A 196 2.46 3.75 16.82
C ILE A 196 1.35 4.41 17.64
N VAL A 197 1.31 5.74 17.61
CA VAL A 197 0.33 6.56 18.33
C VAL A 197 -0.80 7.09 17.44
N ALA A 198 -0.63 7.05 16.12
CA ALA A 198 -1.65 7.50 15.19
C ALA A 198 -2.92 6.61 15.29
N PRO A 199 -4.12 7.20 15.30
CA PRO A 199 -5.35 6.43 15.17
C PRO A 199 -5.26 5.47 13.99
N THR A 200 -5.51 4.18 14.21
CA THR A 200 -5.21 3.14 13.23
C THR A 200 -6.45 2.31 12.89
N LEU A 201 -6.68 2.11 11.58
CA LEU A 201 -7.63 1.16 11.02
C LEU A 201 -6.87 0.05 10.28
N VAL A 202 -7.14 -1.20 10.63
CA VAL A 202 -6.61 -2.38 9.94
C VAL A 202 -7.71 -2.99 9.07
N LEU A 203 -7.48 -3.05 7.77
CA LEU A 203 -8.36 -3.72 6.80
C LEU A 203 -7.66 -5.01 6.36
N ARG A 204 -8.22 -6.14 6.74
CA ARG A 204 -7.62 -7.45 6.48
C ARG A 204 -8.58 -8.36 5.73
N SER A 205 -8.07 -9.13 4.78
CA SER A 205 -8.80 -10.24 4.17
C SER A 205 -8.74 -11.48 5.07
N ALA A 206 -9.85 -12.20 5.24
CA ALA A 206 -9.96 -13.33 6.17
C ALA A 206 -8.91 -14.44 5.92
N GLY A 207 -8.50 -14.63 4.65
CA GLY A 207 -7.48 -15.63 4.27
C GLY A 207 -6.02 -15.18 4.46
N ILE A 208 -5.77 -13.99 5.02
CA ILE A 208 -4.42 -13.46 5.21
C ILE A 208 -4.10 -13.40 6.70
N ASP A 209 -3.10 -14.20 7.11
CA ASP A 209 -2.67 -14.34 8.50
C ASP A 209 -1.22 -13.89 8.71
N GLY A 210 -0.79 -13.86 9.98
CA GLY A 210 0.60 -13.62 10.38
C GLY A 210 0.97 -12.13 10.51
N GLN A 211 -0.01 -11.22 10.40
CA GLN A 211 0.19 -9.79 10.60
C GLN A 211 -0.70 -9.32 11.77
N TYR A 212 -0.09 -8.87 12.86
CA TYR A 212 -0.77 -8.69 14.16
C TYR A 212 -1.01 -7.22 14.53
N PHE A 213 -1.14 -6.34 13.53
CA PHE A 213 -1.27 -4.89 13.75
C PHE A 213 -2.42 -4.51 14.67
N ALA A 214 -3.60 -5.14 14.51
CA ALA A 214 -4.76 -4.84 15.34
C ALA A 214 -4.58 -5.27 16.80
N ARG A 215 -3.73 -6.28 17.06
CA ARG A 215 -3.36 -6.70 18.41
C ARG A 215 -2.34 -5.75 19.06
N ASP A 216 -1.35 -5.32 18.28
CA ASP A 216 -0.14 -4.70 18.83
C ASP A 216 -0.20 -3.15 18.82
N ILE A 217 -1.06 -2.55 17.97
CA ILE A 217 -1.28 -1.08 17.99
C ILE A 217 -2.44 -0.78 18.96
N SER A 218 -2.17 0.04 19.96
CA SER A 218 -3.18 0.42 20.96
C SER A 218 -4.39 1.09 20.29
N ALA A 219 -5.59 0.64 20.66
CA ALA A 219 -6.88 1.15 20.15
C ALA A 219 -7.05 1.06 18.61
N ALA A 220 -6.28 0.22 17.94
CA ALA A 220 -6.50 -0.03 16.51
C ALA A 220 -7.88 -0.71 16.30
N GLN A 221 -8.61 -0.21 15.30
CA GLN A 221 -9.84 -0.85 14.83
C GLN A 221 -9.49 -1.87 13.73
N GLU A 222 -10.14 -3.04 13.72
CA GLU A 222 -9.99 -4.02 12.65
C GLU A 222 -11.32 -4.23 11.94
N ARG A 223 -11.27 -4.30 10.61
CA ARG A 223 -12.37 -4.78 9.75
C ARG A 223 -11.85 -5.89 8.86
N ILE A 224 -12.55 -7.03 8.86
CA ILE A 224 -12.15 -8.23 8.11
C ILE A 224 -13.08 -8.40 6.93
N HIS A 225 -12.51 -8.43 5.71
CA HIS A 225 -13.25 -8.75 4.50
C HIS A 225 -13.32 -10.27 4.31
N PRO A 226 -14.53 -10.87 4.18
CA PRO A 226 -14.70 -12.32 4.30
C PRO A 226 -14.16 -13.13 3.12
N VAL A 227 -14.08 -12.55 1.92
CA VAL A 227 -13.82 -13.32 0.68
C VAL A 227 -12.74 -12.75 -0.24
N ALA A 228 -12.37 -11.47 -0.10
CA ALA A 228 -11.33 -10.88 -0.92
C ALA A 228 -9.93 -11.45 -0.59
N GLY A 229 -9.02 -11.37 -1.56
CA GLY A 229 -7.62 -11.73 -1.40
C GLY A 229 -6.73 -10.53 -1.07
N HIS A 230 -5.50 -10.59 -1.53
CA HIS A 230 -4.46 -9.61 -1.20
C HIS A 230 -4.66 -8.24 -1.85
N LEU A 231 -5.33 -8.20 -3.02
CA LEU A 231 -5.59 -6.96 -3.77
C LEU A 231 -6.93 -6.31 -3.36
N LEU A 232 -7.22 -6.28 -2.07
CA LEU A 232 -8.47 -5.79 -1.50
C LEU A 232 -8.94 -4.43 -2.07
N PRO A 233 -8.07 -3.41 -2.30
CA PRO A 233 -8.50 -2.15 -2.92
C PRO A 233 -9.03 -2.28 -4.35
N GLU A 234 -8.59 -3.30 -5.10
CA GLU A 234 -9.07 -3.58 -6.46
C GLU A 234 -10.26 -4.56 -6.45
N GLU A 235 -10.30 -5.50 -5.51
CA GLU A 235 -11.35 -6.52 -5.39
C GLU A 235 -12.67 -5.95 -4.87
N ASP A 236 -12.62 -5.10 -3.84
CA ASP A 236 -13.79 -4.39 -3.32
C ASP A 236 -13.46 -2.94 -2.96
N PRO A 237 -13.32 -2.07 -3.98
CA PRO A 237 -13.00 -0.66 -3.76
C PRO A 237 -14.07 0.11 -2.99
N VAL A 238 -15.32 -0.31 -3.06
CA VAL A 238 -16.44 0.34 -2.36
C VAL A 238 -16.33 0.07 -0.87
N TRP A 239 -16.13 -1.18 -0.48
CA TRP A 239 -15.93 -1.56 0.91
C TRP A 239 -14.71 -0.86 1.53
N VAL A 240 -13.58 -0.83 0.81
CA VAL A 240 -12.37 -0.14 1.26
C VAL A 240 -12.59 1.36 1.43
N ALA A 241 -13.19 2.01 0.42
CA ALA A 241 -13.42 3.45 0.48
C ALA A 241 -14.38 3.83 1.61
N ASN A 242 -15.47 3.08 1.80
CA ASN A 242 -16.42 3.30 2.88
C ASN A 242 -15.74 3.07 4.25
N ALA A 243 -14.98 2.00 4.42
CA ALA A 243 -14.28 1.72 5.67
C ALA A 243 -13.31 2.86 6.05
N ILE A 244 -12.57 3.39 5.07
CA ILE A 244 -11.67 4.54 5.28
C ILE A 244 -12.47 5.79 5.62
N ALA A 245 -13.52 6.12 4.85
CA ALA A 245 -14.32 7.32 5.06
C ALA A 245 -15.02 7.32 6.43
N ASP A 246 -15.67 6.22 6.79
CA ASP A 246 -16.32 6.05 8.11
C ASP A 246 -15.34 6.28 9.25
N PHE A 247 -14.17 5.65 9.17
CA PHE A 247 -13.13 5.78 10.19
C PHE A 247 -12.65 7.23 10.33
N LEU A 248 -12.30 7.87 9.21
CA LEU A 248 -11.81 9.26 9.23
C LEU A 248 -12.89 10.27 9.66
N ASN A 249 -14.14 10.04 9.30
CA ASN A 249 -15.25 10.90 9.74
C ASN A 249 -15.49 10.77 11.25
N ALA A 250 -15.48 9.55 11.80
CA ALA A 250 -15.61 9.32 13.23
C ALA A 250 -14.50 10.02 14.03
N LEU A 251 -13.26 9.99 13.55
CA LEU A 251 -12.14 10.73 14.17
C LEU A 251 -12.37 12.24 14.15
N ARG A 252 -12.85 12.78 13.04
CA ARG A 252 -13.14 14.22 12.91
C ARG A 252 -14.27 14.66 13.82
N ASP A 253 -15.29 13.85 13.98
CA ASP A 253 -16.43 14.15 14.84
C ASP A 253 -16.04 14.10 16.33
N SER A 254 -15.16 13.19 16.74
CA SER A 254 -14.62 13.13 18.09
C SER A 254 -13.75 14.35 18.47
N LEU A 255 -13.16 15.03 17.49
CA LEU A 255 -12.34 16.22 17.69
C LEU A 255 -13.15 17.54 17.65
N ARG A 256 -14.44 17.49 17.28
CA ARG A 256 -15.30 18.69 17.31
C ARG A 256 -15.69 18.99 18.76
N PRO A 257 -15.51 20.24 19.24
CA PRO A 257 -16.00 20.61 20.57
C PRO A 257 -17.50 20.35 20.62
N THR A 258 -17.95 19.66 21.67
CA THR A 258 -19.38 19.53 21.99
C THR A 258 -19.96 20.93 22.06
N ARG A 259 -20.87 21.27 21.13
CA ARG A 259 -21.66 22.49 21.26
C ARG A 259 -22.46 22.34 22.55
N THR A 260 -21.98 22.95 23.61
CA THR A 260 -22.84 23.24 24.75
C THR A 260 -23.89 24.22 24.26
N THR A 261 -25.11 23.74 24.03
CA THR A 261 -26.31 24.59 23.90
C THR A 261 -26.49 25.34 25.21
N PRO A 262 -26.66 26.66 25.14
CA PRO A 262 -26.92 27.48 26.34
C PRO A 262 -28.26 27.15 26.98
#